data_f3ae0a9f18730ea5825d7f48ae561190
#
_entry.id   f3ae0a9f18730ea5825d7f48ae561190
#
_cell.length_a   1.000
_cell.length_b   1.000
_cell.length_c   1.000
_cell.angle_alpha   90.00
_cell.angle_beta   90.00
_cell.angle_gamma   90.00
#
_symmetry.space_group_name_H-M   'P 1'
#
loop_
_entity.id
_entity.type
_entity.pdbx_description
1 polymer ?
#
loop_
_entity_poly.entity_id
_entity_poly.type
_entity_poly.pdbx_seq_one_letter_code
_entity_poly.pdbx_strand_id
1 'polypeptide(L)'
;MKIKNITAREIFDSRGNPTVECEMIFENIPYPFRGMVPSGASTGKFEALELRDLDTNRMSGKGVLKAVSNVNKLIKPKILDKSFADFREFDQLLIDLDGTENKSNYGANAILSLSLAYYKAWSYANFGAIFLSQGLDNLIIPVPMLNVINGGQHADNDVDFQEFMILPIGFKSLTEALSSTHSVIANIKKELKSRSLNTNLGDEGGFAPNLKSHLDVLDLICNSISKAGFKLNDHFKISLDAASSEFYSDGKYNFEGNSYSTEEMISVYENICKNYPICLLYTSPSPRDLSTS
;
A
#
# COMPACT_ATOMS: atom_id res chain seq x y z
N MET A 1 -26.96 9.88 -7.87
CA MET A 1 -26.32 11.24 -7.95
C MET A 1 -25.94 11.49 -9.40
N LYS A 2 -26.34 12.63 -9.97
CA LYS A 2 -26.02 12.98 -11.37
C LYS A 2 -24.64 13.65 -11.44
N ILE A 3 -23.76 13.15 -12.31
CA ILE A 3 -22.43 13.70 -12.54
C ILE A 3 -22.54 14.96 -13.40
N LYS A 4 -22.05 16.10 -12.92
CA LYS A 4 -22.09 17.40 -13.62
C LYS A 4 -20.78 17.79 -14.28
N ASN A 5 -19.68 17.43 -13.69
CA ASN A 5 -18.37 17.66 -14.30
C ASN A 5 -17.33 16.68 -13.79
N ILE A 6 -16.32 16.45 -14.62
CA ILE A 6 -15.17 15.60 -14.32
C ILE A 6 -13.95 16.32 -14.87
N THR A 7 -12.91 16.40 -14.06
CA THR A 7 -11.62 16.96 -14.47
C THR A 7 -10.50 16.14 -13.86
N ALA A 8 -9.69 15.49 -14.68
CA ALA A 8 -8.47 14.83 -14.23
C ALA A 8 -7.26 15.69 -14.51
N ARG A 9 -6.27 15.56 -13.64
CA ARG A 9 -4.97 16.24 -13.73
C ARG A 9 -3.84 15.34 -13.24
N GLU A 10 -2.64 15.63 -13.70
CA GLU A 10 -1.43 15.05 -13.13
C GLU A 10 -1.06 15.81 -11.87
N ILE A 11 -0.73 15.07 -10.82
CA ILE A 11 -0.21 15.58 -9.55
C ILE A 11 1.03 14.77 -9.15
N PHE A 12 1.68 15.11 -8.05
CA PHE A 12 2.83 14.37 -7.54
C PHE A 12 2.50 13.66 -6.24
N ASP A 13 3.00 12.42 -6.10
CA ASP A 13 2.94 11.65 -4.86
C ASP A 13 4.00 12.11 -3.84
N SER A 14 4.05 11.47 -2.67
CA SER A 14 5.00 11.78 -1.59
C SER A 14 6.47 11.52 -1.96
N ARG A 15 6.72 10.75 -3.03
CA ARG A 15 8.07 10.46 -3.57
C ARG A 15 8.43 11.35 -4.75
N GLY A 16 7.55 12.29 -5.13
CA GLY A 16 7.72 13.16 -6.28
C GLY A 16 7.45 12.47 -7.64
N ASN A 17 6.85 11.28 -7.67
CA ASN A 17 6.43 10.64 -8.91
C ASN A 17 5.08 11.18 -9.38
N PRO A 18 4.87 11.36 -10.71
CA PRO A 18 3.58 11.76 -11.24
C PRO A 18 2.51 10.72 -10.96
N THR A 19 1.30 11.18 -10.60
CA THR A 19 0.11 10.35 -10.48
C THR A 19 -1.15 11.10 -10.91
N VAL A 20 -2.30 10.42 -10.93
CA VAL A 20 -3.58 10.96 -11.41
C VAL A 20 -4.45 11.40 -10.23
N GLU A 21 -4.95 12.63 -10.29
CA GLU A 21 -6.09 13.11 -9.51
C GLU A 21 -7.29 13.30 -10.44
N CYS A 22 -8.45 12.79 -10.04
CA CYS A 22 -9.73 13.10 -10.65
C CYS A 22 -10.60 13.88 -9.68
N GLU A 23 -11.15 14.99 -10.14
CA GLU A 23 -12.16 15.80 -9.44
C GLU A 23 -13.53 15.60 -10.11
N MET A 24 -14.55 15.25 -9.34
CA MET A 24 -15.93 15.07 -9.80
C MET A 24 -16.87 16.03 -9.08
N ILE A 25 -17.75 16.67 -9.85
CA ILE A 25 -18.82 17.56 -9.35
C ILE A 25 -20.15 16.90 -9.63
N PHE A 26 -21.05 16.92 -8.64
CA PHE A 26 -22.37 16.31 -8.72
C PHE A 26 -23.48 17.35 -8.60
N GLU A 27 -24.65 17.00 -9.13
CA GLU A 27 -25.85 17.83 -8.98
C GLU A 27 -26.29 17.87 -7.52
N ASN A 28 -26.62 19.05 -7.03
CA ASN A 28 -27.07 19.29 -5.65
C ASN A 28 -26.03 19.04 -4.55
N ILE A 29 -24.75 18.91 -4.88
CA ILE A 29 -23.67 18.87 -3.89
C ILE A 29 -22.74 20.05 -4.16
N PRO A 30 -22.50 20.94 -3.17
CA PRO A 30 -21.86 22.25 -3.42
C PRO A 30 -20.33 22.18 -3.54
N TYR A 31 -19.70 21.03 -3.37
CA TYR A 31 -18.25 20.87 -3.42
C TYR A 31 -17.85 19.63 -4.22
N PRO A 32 -16.63 19.64 -4.81
CA PRO A 32 -16.11 18.53 -5.56
C PRO A 32 -15.61 17.40 -4.65
N PHE A 33 -15.63 16.19 -5.20
CA PHE A 33 -14.95 15.03 -4.60
C PHE A 33 -13.73 14.63 -5.44
N ARG A 34 -12.64 14.29 -4.76
CA ARG A 34 -11.37 13.98 -5.39
C ARG A 34 -10.95 12.54 -5.13
N GLY A 35 -10.57 11.88 -6.20
CA GLY A 35 -9.87 10.61 -6.19
C GLY A 35 -8.42 10.83 -6.62
N MET A 36 -7.48 10.65 -5.70
CA MET A 36 -6.03 10.64 -5.96
C MET A 36 -5.56 9.19 -5.92
N VAL A 37 -4.81 8.78 -6.92
CA VAL A 37 -4.38 7.39 -7.04
C VAL A 37 -3.02 7.21 -6.39
N PRO A 38 -2.90 6.36 -5.35
CA PRO A 38 -1.59 6.00 -4.85
C PRO A 38 -0.84 5.14 -5.88
N SER A 39 0.48 5.28 -5.91
CA SER A 39 1.36 4.45 -6.73
C SER A 39 2.28 3.66 -5.80
N GLY A 40 2.38 2.35 -5.99
CA GLY A 40 3.29 1.49 -5.24
C GLY A 40 4.76 1.75 -5.60
N ALA A 41 5.68 1.38 -4.72
CA ALA A 41 7.11 1.34 -5.01
C ALA A 41 7.47 0.09 -5.82
N SER A 42 6.87 -1.04 -5.46
CA SER A 42 6.93 -2.31 -6.17
C SER A 42 5.58 -2.65 -6.81
N THR A 43 5.55 -3.52 -7.80
CA THR A 43 4.33 -3.98 -8.48
C THR A 43 4.28 -5.49 -8.52
N GLY A 44 3.16 -6.08 -8.09
CA GLY A 44 2.90 -7.51 -8.23
C GLY A 44 2.69 -7.91 -9.70
N LYS A 45 3.04 -9.14 -10.05
CA LYS A 45 2.93 -9.67 -11.42
C LYS A 45 1.50 -9.61 -11.99
N PHE A 46 0.49 -9.68 -11.14
CA PHE A 46 -0.93 -9.74 -11.51
C PHE A 46 -1.67 -8.44 -11.22
N GLU A 47 -0.98 -7.37 -10.87
CA GLU A 47 -1.60 -6.07 -10.68
C GLU A 47 -2.14 -5.49 -11.97
N ALA A 48 -3.21 -4.70 -11.84
CA ALA A 48 -3.74 -3.92 -12.96
C ALA A 48 -2.72 -2.88 -13.42
N LEU A 49 -2.68 -2.64 -14.74
CA LEU A 49 -1.66 -1.79 -15.37
C LEU A 49 -1.81 -0.32 -14.97
N GLU A 50 -0.83 0.23 -14.31
CA GLU A 50 -0.66 1.68 -14.17
C GLU A 50 -0.14 2.27 -15.47
N LEU A 51 -0.97 3.05 -16.16
CA LEU A 51 -0.63 3.60 -17.47
C LEU A 51 0.34 4.78 -17.33
N ARG A 52 1.58 4.60 -17.83
CA ARG A 52 2.63 5.60 -17.91
C ARG A 52 2.83 6.10 -19.33
N ASP A 53 3.32 7.34 -19.49
CA ASP A 53 3.54 7.97 -20.81
C ASP A 53 4.69 7.34 -21.58
N LEU A 54 5.70 6.81 -20.87
CA LEU A 54 6.93 6.23 -21.39
C LEU A 54 7.78 7.22 -22.24
N ASP A 55 7.53 8.52 -22.11
CA ASP A 55 8.33 9.57 -22.71
C ASP A 55 9.54 9.87 -21.81
N THR A 56 10.69 9.35 -22.17
CA THR A 56 11.93 9.51 -21.39
C THR A 56 12.40 10.96 -21.26
N ASN A 57 11.97 11.86 -22.17
CA ASN A 57 12.29 13.29 -22.11
C ASN A 57 11.45 14.03 -21.04
N ARG A 58 10.41 13.38 -20.52
CA ARG A 58 9.54 13.95 -19.51
C ARG A 58 9.43 13.01 -18.30
N MET A 59 9.88 13.49 -17.13
CA MET A 59 9.81 12.76 -15.86
C MET A 59 10.34 11.32 -15.94
N SER A 60 11.40 11.12 -16.73
CA SER A 60 12.04 9.82 -16.97
C SER A 60 11.05 8.72 -17.42
N GLY A 61 10.03 9.08 -18.20
CA GLY A 61 9.00 8.15 -18.69
C GLY A 61 7.84 7.91 -17.75
N LYS A 62 7.90 8.44 -16.51
CA LYS A 62 6.88 8.20 -15.46
C LYS A 62 5.63 9.09 -15.56
N GLY A 63 5.54 10.01 -16.54
CA GLY A 63 4.38 10.88 -16.75
C GLY A 63 3.07 10.10 -16.90
N VAL A 64 1.92 10.74 -16.61
CA VAL A 64 0.58 10.12 -16.63
C VAL A 64 -0.43 10.89 -17.49
N LEU A 65 0.07 11.73 -18.42
CA LEU A 65 -0.81 12.56 -19.26
C LEU A 65 -1.72 11.72 -20.18
N LYS A 66 -1.30 10.52 -20.60
CA LYS A 66 -2.17 9.57 -21.33
C LYS A 66 -3.38 9.16 -20.48
N ALA A 67 -3.15 8.74 -19.22
CA ALA A 67 -4.21 8.39 -18.29
C ALA A 67 -5.14 9.58 -18.01
N VAL A 68 -4.59 10.77 -17.78
CA VAL A 68 -5.35 12.03 -17.63
C VAL A 68 -6.20 12.31 -18.89
N SER A 69 -5.63 12.15 -20.07
CA SER A 69 -6.36 12.31 -21.34
C SER A 69 -7.48 11.28 -21.49
N ASN A 70 -7.24 10.02 -21.07
CA ASN A 70 -8.28 8.98 -21.10
C ASN A 70 -9.48 9.36 -20.23
N VAL A 71 -9.25 9.86 -19.02
CA VAL A 71 -10.34 10.36 -18.18
C VAL A 71 -11.08 11.51 -18.86
N ASN A 72 -10.36 12.56 -19.26
CA ASN A 72 -10.97 13.81 -19.72
C ASN A 72 -11.65 13.69 -21.10
N LYS A 73 -11.09 12.87 -22.01
CA LYS A 73 -11.53 12.83 -23.42
C LYS A 73 -12.29 11.56 -23.77
N LEU A 74 -11.99 10.41 -23.15
CA LEU A 74 -12.57 9.13 -23.55
C LEU A 74 -13.65 8.65 -22.58
N ILE A 75 -13.42 8.76 -21.26
CA ILE A 75 -14.36 8.26 -20.24
C ILE A 75 -15.40 9.32 -19.90
N LYS A 76 -15.01 10.57 -19.63
CA LYS A 76 -15.93 11.67 -19.27
C LYS A 76 -17.15 11.78 -20.19
N PRO A 77 -17.05 11.79 -21.53
CA PRO A 77 -18.23 11.90 -22.39
C PRO A 77 -19.22 10.74 -22.25
N LYS A 78 -18.74 9.58 -21.79
CA LYS A 78 -19.56 8.37 -21.64
C LYS A 78 -20.33 8.33 -20.32
N ILE A 79 -19.88 9.08 -19.29
CA ILE A 79 -20.45 9.04 -17.94
C ILE A 79 -21.03 10.39 -17.47
N LEU A 80 -20.73 11.48 -18.16
CA LEU A 80 -21.28 12.81 -17.86
C LEU A 80 -22.81 12.79 -17.93
N ASP A 81 -23.46 13.55 -17.06
CA ASP A 81 -24.92 13.63 -16.91
C ASP A 81 -25.64 12.32 -16.55
N LYS A 82 -24.90 11.23 -16.29
CA LYS A 82 -25.46 9.96 -15.82
C LYS A 82 -25.60 9.93 -14.29
N SER A 83 -26.49 9.07 -13.84
CA SER A 83 -26.69 8.70 -12.44
C SER A 83 -26.58 7.18 -12.31
N PHE A 84 -26.05 6.72 -11.18
CA PHE A 84 -25.90 5.29 -10.89
C PHE A 84 -26.57 4.99 -9.54
N ALA A 85 -27.06 3.78 -9.35
CA ALA A 85 -27.74 3.35 -8.13
C ALA A 85 -26.75 3.34 -6.95
N ASP A 86 -25.55 2.80 -7.17
CA ASP A 86 -24.49 2.79 -6.17
C ASP A 86 -23.09 2.89 -6.83
N PHE A 87 -22.04 2.81 -6.01
CA PHE A 87 -20.65 2.88 -6.49
C PHE A 87 -20.25 1.60 -7.26
N ARG A 88 -20.86 0.44 -6.99
CA ARG A 88 -20.55 -0.82 -7.67
C ARG A 88 -21.01 -0.80 -9.11
N GLU A 89 -22.20 -0.26 -9.36
CA GLU A 89 -22.68 -0.05 -10.74
C GLU A 89 -21.76 0.89 -11.51
N PHE A 90 -21.26 1.95 -10.86
CA PHE A 90 -20.31 2.86 -11.47
C PHE A 90 -18.96 2.18 -11.76
N ASP A 91 -18.42 1.42 -10.82
CA ASP A 91 -17.17 0.69 -11.00
C ASP A 91 -17.28 -0.37 -12.09
N GLN A 92 -18.42 -1.10 -12.14
CA GLN A 92 -18.65 -2.10 -13.19
C GLN A 92 -18.68 -1.44 -14.57
N LEU A 93 -19.34 -0.29 -14.71
CA LEU A 93 -19.32 0.46 -15.98
C LEU A 93 -17.87 0.83 -16.39
N LEU A 94 -17.03 1.28 -15.47
CA LEU A 94 -15.64 1.63 -15.78
C LEU A 94 -14.83 0.39 -16.24
N ILE A 95 -15.06 -0.76 -15.60
CA ILE A 95 -14.44 -2.05 -15.97
C ILE A 95 -14.89 -2.45 -17.38
N ASP A 96 -16.19 -2.40 -17.65
CA ASP A 96 -16.76 -2.75 -18.96
C ASP A 96 -16.29 -1.81 -20.08
N LEU A 97 -16.11 -0.53 -19.77
CA LEU A 97 -15.58 0.46 -20.71
C LEU A 97 -14.12 0.23 -21.08
N ASP A 98 -13.31 -0.26 -20.14
CA ASP A 98 -11.92 -0.65 -20.41
C ASP A 98 -11.87 -1.95 -21.20
N GLY A 99 -12.64 -2.95 -20.78
CA GLY A 99 -12.83 -4.24 -21.46
C GLY A 99 -11.60 -5.16 -21.43
N THR A 100 -10.55 -4.81 -20.68
CA THR A 100 -9.37 -5.66 -20.50
C THR A 100 -9.27 -6.15 -19.07
N GLU A 101 -8.68 -7.32 -18.88
CA GLU A 101 -8.52 -7.95 -17.57
C GLU A 101 -7.69 -7.05 -16.62
N ASN A 102 -6.59 -6.50 -17.12
CA ASN A 102 -5.64 -5.70 -16.35
C ASN A 102 -5.79 -4.17 -16.49
N LYS A 103 -6.92 -3.68 -17.04
CA LYS A 103 -7.23 -2.24 -17.23
C LYS A 103 -6.23 -1.52 -18.16
N SER A 104 -5.68 -2.23 -19.16
CA SER A 104 -4.61 -1.69 -20.01
C SER A 104 -5.09 -0.68 -21.07
N ASN A 105 -6.38 -0.61 -21.40
CA ASN A 105 -6.90 0.35 -22.39
C ASN A 105 -6.92 1.78 -21.87
N TYR A 106 -7.44 2.00 -20.66
CA TYR A 106 -7.52 3.33 -20.06
C TYR A 106 -6.45 3.57 -18.99
N GLY A 107 -5.95 2.50 -18.38
CA GLY A 107 -5.04 2.53 -17.23
C GLY A 107 -5.77 2.40 -15.91
N ALA A 108 -5.25 1.54 -15.03
CA ALA A 108 -5.80 1.35 -13.69
C ALA A 108 -5.82 2.65 -12.90
N ASN A 109 -4.81 3.51 -13.05
CA ASN A 109 -4.74 4.83 -12.44
C ASN A 109 -5.86 5.77 -12.92
N ALA A 110 -6.22 5.76 -14.20
CA ALA A 110 -7.35 6.53 -14.72
C ALA A 110 -8.67 6.04 -14.11
N ILE A 111 -8.91 4.72 -14.12
CA ILE A 111 -10.13 4.07 -13.62
C ILE A 111 -10.28 4.29 -12.11
N LEU A 112 -9.22 4.02 -11.33
CA LEU A 112 -9.24 4.13 -9.88
C LEU A 112 -9.46 5.57 -9.41
N SER A 113 -8.93 6.58 -10.13
CA SER A 113 -9.16 7.99 -9.78
C SER A 113 -10.64 8.37 -9.84
N LEU A 114 -11.37 7.86 -10.83
CA LEU A 114 -12.81 8.04 -10.97
C LEU A 114 -13.60 7.28 -9.90
N SER A 115 -13.27 6.00 -9.71
CA SER A 115 -13.89 5.13 -8.71
C SER A 115 -13.81 5.73 -7.31
N LEU A 116 -12.62 6.16 -6.89
CA LEU A 116 -12.40 6.79 -5.58
C LEU A 116 -13.19 8.10 -5.42
N ALA A 117 -13.23 8.94 -6.45
CA ALA A 117 -13.98 10.21 -6.41
C ALA A 117 -15.50 9.93 -6.30
N TYR A 118 -16.00 8.98 -7.08
CA TYR A 118 -17.42 8.61 -7.06
C TYR A 118 -17.82 7.96 -5.73
N TYR A 119 -17.02 7.00 -5.21
CA TYR A 119 -17.25 6.36 -3.93
C TYR A 119 -17.35 7.37 -2.77
N LYS A 120 -16.44 8.32 -2.70
CA LYS A 120 -16.47 9.38 -1.69
C LYS A 120 -17.75 10.22 -1.76
N ALA A 121 -18.19 10.58 -2.97
CA ALA A 121 -19.42 11.32 -3.18
C ALA A 121 -20.65 10.50 -2.79
N TRP A 122 -20.69 9.25 -3.20
CA TRP A 122 -21.78 8.33 -2.89
C TRP A 122 -21.89 8.08 -1.36
N SER A 123 -20.78 7.82 -0.71
CA SER A 123 -20.73 7.64 0.74
C SER A 123 -21.21 8.89 1.48
N TYR A 124 -20.75 10.07 1.06
CA TYR A 124 -21.19 11.32 1.62
C TYR A 124 -22.71 11.55 1.44
N ALA A 125 -23.23 11.30 0.25
CA ALA A 125 -24.65 11.52 -0.04
C ALA A 125 -25.59 10.58 0.74
N ASN A 126 -25.15 9.35 1.02
CA ASN A 126 -25.96 8.36 1.71
C ASN A 126 -25.78 8.35 3.25
N PHE A 127 -24.60 8.71 3.74
CA PHE A 127 -24.25 8.58 5.17
C PHE A 127 -23.78 9.88 5.82
N GLY A 128 -23.70 10.98 5.08
CA GLY A 128 -23.20 12.27 5.58
C GLY A 128 -21.69 12.30 5.84
N ALA A 129 -20.96 11.20 5.54
CA ALA A 129 -19.52 11.12 5.74
C ALA A 129 -18.86 10.23 4.67
N ILE A 130 -17.60 10.56 4.36
CA ILE A 130 -16.87 9.95 3.24
C ILE A 130 -16.50 8.46 3.49
N PHE A 131 -16.54 7.98 4.74
CA PHE A 131 -16.02 6.67 5.12
C PHE A 131 -17.06 5.72 5.74
N LEU A 132 -18.36 6.05 5.69
CA LEU A 132 -19.40 5.31 6.42
C LEU A 132 -20.26 4.42 5.53
N SER A 133 -19.69 3.83 4.50
CA SER A 133 -20.44 3.00 3.53
C SER A 133 -20.99 1.67 4.08
N GLN A 134 -20.62 1.28 5.30
CA GLN A 134 -21.00 -0.01 5.89
C GLN A 134 -21.91 0.09 7.12
N GLY A 135 -22.47 1.28 7.40
CA GLY A 135 -23.27 1.54 8.59
C GLY A 135 -22.46 1.91 9.82
N LEU A 136 -23.11 2.57 10.79
CA LEU A 136 -22.45 3.12 11.99
C LEU A 136 -22.30 2.09 13.12
N ASP A 137 -22.97 0.94 13.03
CA ASP A 137 -23.26 0.09 14.19
C ASP A 137 -22.06 -0.71 14.71
N ASN A 138 -20.92 -0.75 14.02
CA ASN A 138 -19.73 -1.47 14.47
C ASN A 138 -18.43 -0.87 13.88
N LEU A 139 -18.24 0.43 13.97
CA LEU A 139 -16.99 1.04 13.55
C LEU A 139 -15.87 0.70 14.53
N ILE A 140 -14.90 -0.05 14.06
CA ILE A 140 -13.69 -0.39 14.79
C ILE A 140 -12.51 0.31 14.12
N ILE A 141 -11.72 1.05 14.90
CA ILE A 141 -10.43 1.56 14.43
C ILE A 141 -9.50 0.35 14.28
N PRO A 142 -8.99 0.07 13.08
CA PRO A 142 -8.07 -1.05 12.88
C PRO A 142 -6.78 -0.83 13.67
N VAL A 143 -6.14 -1.90 14.10
CA VAL A 143 -4.79 -1.83 14.66
C VAL A 143 -3.84 -1.35 13.56
N PRO A 144 -3.09 -0.25 13.78
CA PRO A 144 -2.16 0.24 12.76
C PRO A 144 -0.99 -0.73 12.59
N MET A 145 -0.61 -0.99 11.34
CA MET A 145 0.65 -1.64 10.97
C MET A 145 1.66 -0.55 10.63
N LEU A 146 2.77 -0.52 11.35
CA LEU A 146 3.78 0.53 11.18
C LEU A 146 5.08 -0.10 10.72
N ASN A 147 5.47 0.19 9.48
CA ASN A 147 6.74 -0.24 8.93
C ASN A 147 7.89 0.47 9.67
N VAL A 148 8.77 -0.29 10.32
CA VAL A 148 9.87 0.24 11.13
C VAL A 148 11.25 -0.05 10.55
N ILE A 149 11.38 -1.11 9.77
CA ILE A 149 12.61 -1.45 9.02
C ILE A 149 12.22 -1.82 7.59
N ASN A 150 12.91 -1.22 6.63
CA ASN A 150 12.77 -1.50 5.20
C ASN A 150 13.93 -2.34 4.68
N GLY A 151 13.62 -3.20 3.72
CA GLY A 151 14.58 -3.91 2.88
C GLY A 151 14.02 -4.07 1.46
N GLY A 152 14.50 -5.05 0.70
CA GLY A 152 14.06 -5.33 -0.65
C GLY A 152 14.02 -4.08 -1.54
N GLN A 153 12.94 -3.89 -2.28
CA GLN A 153 12.76 -2.74 -3.17
C GLN A 153 12.55 -1.40 -2.43
N HIS A 154 12.30 -1.42 -1.11
CA HIS A 154 12.04 -0.22 -0.31
C HIS A 154 13.32 0.39 0.31
N ALA A 155 14.49 -0.25 0.15
CA ALA A 155 15.75 0.21 0.72
C ALA A 155 16.95 -0.28 -0.09
N ASP A 156 17.98 0.55 -0.17
CA ASP A 156 19.30 0.17 -0.73
C ASP A 156 20.16 -0.43 0.41
N ASN A 157 19.89 -1.70 0.72
CA ASN A 157 20.60 -2.47 1.74
C ASN A 157 20.57 -3.98 1.42
N ASP A 158 21.19 -4.82 2.28
CA ASP A 158 21.33 -6.26 2.05
C ASP A 158 20.18 -7.10 2.68
N VAL A 159 19.06 -6.48 3.06
CA VAL A 159 17.90 -7.16 3.65
C VAL A 159 16.88 -7.49 2.57
N ASP A 160 16.63 -8.76 2.29
CA ASP A 160 15.76 -9.18 1.18
C ASP A 160 14.26 -8.98 1.45
N PHE A 161 13.78 -9.18 2.69
CA PHE A 161 12.39 -8.90 3.04
C PHE A 161 12.10 -7.41 2.97
N GLN A 162 10.99 -7.05 2.33
CA GLN A 162 10.66 -5.67 1.98
C GLN A 162 10.25 -4.82 3.18
N GLU A 163 9.42 -5.37 4.10
CA GLU A 163 8.90 -4.63 5.23
C GLU A 163 8.87 -5.45 6.51
N PHE A 164 9.32 -4.82 7.60
CA PHE A 164 9.18 -5.32 8.95
C PHE A 164 8.34 -4.32 9.74
N MET A 165 7.13 -4.73 10.07
CA MET A 165 6.12 -3.89 10.70
C MET A 165 5.89 -4.30 12.15
N ILE A 166 5.56 -3.34 13.01
CA ILE A 166 5.07 -3.58 14.37
C ILE A 166 3.59 -3.24 14.48
N LEU A 167 2.86 -4.04 15.26
CA LEU A 167 1.43 -3.88 15.52
C LEU A 167 1.20 -3.69 17.02
N PRO A 168 0.74 -2.51 17.46
CA PRO A 168 0.42 -2.23 18.86
C PRO A 168 -0.96 -2.79 19.24
N ILE A 169 -1.03 -4.08 19.57
CA ILE A 169 -2.29 -4.82 19.79
C ILE A 169 -2.86 -4.71 21.22
N GLY A 170 -2.02 -4.41 22.20
CA GLY A 170 -2.36 -4.49 23.63
C GLY A 170 -2.77 -3.16 24.26
N PHE A 171 -3.32 -2.22 23.50
CA PHE A 171 -3.65 -0.86 23.98
C PHE A 171 -5.14 -0.57 23.91
N LYS A 172 -5.63 0.25 24.86
CA LYS A 172 -7.07 0.58 24.97
C LYS A 172 -7.51 1.70 24.04
N SER A 173 -6.58 2.48 23.50
CA SER A 173 -6.85 3.59 22.58
C SER A 173 -5.79 3.72 21.50
N LEU A 174 -6.18 4.31 20.36
CA LEU A 174 -5.24 4.62 19.29
C LEU A 174 -4.14 5.58 19.75
N THR A 175 -4.45 6.56 20.61
CA THR A 175 -3.48 7.50 21.16
C THR A 175 -2.41 6.78 21.99
N GLU A 176 -2.83 5.85 22.85
CA GLU A 176 -1.90 5.04 23.65
C GLU A 176 -1.04 4.14 22.76
N ALA A 177 -1.66 3.48 21.77
CA ALA A 177 -0.96 2.64 20.80
C ALA A 177 0.13 3.42 20.04
N LEU A 178 -0.21 4.60 19.51
CA LEU A 178 0.75 5.43 18.75
C LEU A 178 1.85 6.01 19.65
N SER A 179 1.51 6.45 20.87
CA SER A 179 2.51 6.94 21.84
C SER A 179 3.51 5.84 22.22
N SER A 180 3.00 4.63 22.46
CA SER A 180 3.85 3.46 22.78
C SER A 180 4.72 3.06 21.59
N THR A 181 4.16 3.09 20.38
CA THR A 181 4.90 2.85 19.14
C THR A 181 6.04 3.84 18.94
N HIS A 182 5.78 5.15 19.20
CA HIS A 182 6.84 6.16 19.15
C HIS A 182 8.03 5.80 20.06
N SER A 183 7.75 5.30 21.27
CA SER A 183 8.79 4.88 22.22
C SER A 183 9.60 3.69 21.68
N VAL A 184 8.97 2.73 21.02
CA VAL A 184 9.65 1.60 20.36
C VAL A 184 10.53 2.10 19.21
N ILE A 185 10.02 2.96 18.32
CA ILE A 185 10.77 3.53 17.19
C ILE A 185 11.99 4.31 17.69
N ALA A 186 11.84 5.08 18.77
CA ALA A 186 12.96 5.80 19.40
C ALA A 186 14.04 4.84 19.91
N ASN A 187 13.67 3.69 20.48
CA ASN A 187 14.60 2.65 20.90
C ASN A 187 15.28 1.94 19.72
N ILE A 188 14.55 1.65 18.62
CA ILE A 188 15.14 1.14 17.37
C ILE A 188 16.24 2.10 16.89
N LYS A 189 15.92 3.40 16.79
CA LYS A 189 16.89 4.42 16.37
C LYS A 189 18.13 4.47 17.29
N LYS A 190 17.92 4.37 18.60
CA LYS A 190 19.01 4.36 19.57
C LYS A 190 19.88 3.11 19.43
N GLU A 191 19.28 1.95 19.21
CA GLU A 191 19.98 0.69 19.03
C GLU A 191 20.82 0.70 17.73
N LEU A 192 20.24 1.17 16.62
CA LEU A 192 20.96 1.32 15.35
C LEU A 192 22.20 2.22 15.52
N LYS A 193 22.03 3.38 16.17
CA LYS A 193 23.15 4.29 16.45
C LYS A 193 24.22 3.64 17.33
N SER A 194 23.84 2.85 18.34
CA SER A 194 24.81 2.17 19.22
C SER A 194 25.64 1.13 18.48
N ARG A 195 25.09 0.55 17.41
CA ARG A 195 25.77 -0.39 16.50
C ARG A 195 26.51 0.30 15.34
N SER A 196 26.56 1.64 15.33
CA SER A 196 27.13 2.45 14.23
C SER A 196 26.46 2.20 12.89
N LEU A 197 25.17 1.83 12.90
CA LEU A 197 24.35 1.67 11.71
C LEU A 197 23.64 2.99 11.37
N ASN A 198 23.33 3.19 10.07
CA ASN A 198 22.63 4.38 9.65
C ASN A 198 21.16 4.38 10.13
N THR A 199 20.60 5.56 10.23
CA THR A 199 19.18 5.77 10.59
C THR A 199 18.43 6.55 9.53
N ASN A 200 18.85 6.43 8.27
CA ASN A 200 18.12 6.95 7.12
C ASN A 200 16.83 6.18 6.95
N LEU A 201 15.83 6.84 6.38
CA LEU A 201 14.54 6.24 6.13
C LEU A 201 14.50 5.69 4.70
N GLY A 202 13.83 4.55 4.54
CA GLY A 202 13.45 4.03 3.24
C GLY A 202 12.17 4.69 2.70
N ASP A 203 11.69 4.22 1.57
CA ASP A 203 10.55 4.81 0.85
C ASP A 203 9.25 4.78 1.65
N GLU A 204 9.08 3.82 2.54
CA GLU A 204 7.88 3.63 3.37
C GLU A 204 8.04 4.17 4.82
N GLY A 205 9.06 4.98 5.07
CA GLY A 205 9.25 5.71 6.33
C GLY A 205 9.91 4.92 7.45
N GLY A 206 10.14 3.61 7.34
CA GLY A 206 10.96 2.81 8.25
C GLY A 206 12.45 3.06 8.04
N PHE A 207 13.29 2.70 9.01
CA PHE A 207 14.75 2.79 8.88
C PHE A 207 15.25 1.80 7.81
N ALA A 208 16.33 2.16 7.13
CA ALA A 208 16.98 1.34 6.09
C ALA A 208 18.45 1.03 6.48
N PRO A 209 18.70 0.35 7.62
CA PRO A 209 20.06 -0.01 8.02
C PRO A 209 20.58 -1.16 7.16
N ASN A 210 21.88 -1.23 6.97
CA ASN A 210 22.51 -2.41 6.39
C ASN A 210 22.73 -3.47 7.50
N LEU A 211 21.74 -4.34 7.70
CA LEU A 211 21.79 -5.49 8.59
C LEU A 211 22.11 -6.76 7.79
N LYS A 212 22.66 -7.77 8.45
CA LYS A 212 23.19 -8.96 7.77
C LYS A 212 22.14 -10.00 7.40
N SER A 213 21.01 -10.01 8.12
CA SER A 213 19.97 -11.01 7.92
C SER A 213 18.61 -10.52 8.43
N HIS A 214 17.55 -11.19 7.99
CA HIS A 214 16.19 -10.99 8.52
C HIS A 214 16.11 -11.29 10.03
N LEU A 215 16.91 -12.23 10.55
CA LEU A 215 16.95 -12.54 11.99
C LEU A 215 17.57 -11.39 12.78
N ASP A 216 18.63 -10.75 12.28
CA ASP A 216 19.20 -9.56 12.92
C ASP A 216 18.18 -8.41 13.02
N VAL A 217 17.31 -8.27 12.02
CA VAL A 217 16.22 -7.28 12.02
C VAL A 217 15.18 -7.63 13.08
N LEU A 218 14.72 -8.88 13.11
CA LEU A 218 13.71 -9.35 14.07
C LEU A 218 14.20 -9.23 15.50
N ASP A 219 15.46 -9.59 15.76
CA ASP A 219 16.09 -9.46 17.07
C ASP A 219 16.20 -7.99 17.49
N LEU A 220 16.57 -7.10 16.57
CA LEU A 220 16.61 -5.65 16.81
C LEU A 220 15.24 -5.12 17.24
N ILE A 221 14.18 -5.50 16.52
CA ILE A 221 12.81 -5.07 16.81
C ILE A 221 12.34 -5.61 18.16
N CYS A 222 12.48 -6.92 18.42
CA CYS A 222 12.08 -7.56 19.67
C CYS A 222 12.80 -6.96 20.88
N ASN A 223 14.12 -6.74 20.77
CA ASN A 223 14.91 -6.11 21.81
C ASN A 223 14.48 -4.64 22.05
N SER A 224 14.15 -3.91 20.99
CA SER A 224 13.70 -2.52 21.09
C SER A 224 12.32 -2.39 21.74
N ILE A 225 11.39 -3.32 21.47
CA ILE A 225 10.10 -3.41 22.14
C ILE A 225 10.31 -3.65 23.64
N SER A 226 11.15 -4.62 23.99
CA SER A 226 11.45 -4.96 25.38
C SER A 226 12.15 -3.80 26.13
N LYS A 227 13.13 -3.13 25.50
CA LYS A 227 13.81 -1.94 26.05
C LYS A 227 12.89 -0.73 26.22
N ALA A 228 11.81 -0.64 25.43
CA ALA A 228 10.78 0.36 25.61
C ALA A 228 9.81 0.05 26.77
N GLY A 229 9.98 -1.09 27.45
CA GLY A 229 9.16 -1.52 28.59
C GLY A 229 7.89 -2.30 28.19
N PHE A 230 7.79 -2.75 26.93
CA PHE A 230 6.64 -3.48 26.44
C PHE A 230 6.92 -4.97 26.30
N LYS A 231 5.86 -5.78 26.35
CA LYS A 231 5.93 -7.23 26.21
C LYS A 231 5.55 -7.65 24.79
N LEU A 232 6.34 -8.57 24.25
CA LEU A 232 6.02 -9.28 23.01
C LEU A 232 4.75 -10.13 23.20
N ASN A 233 3.96 -10.27 22.19
CA ASN A 233 2.65 -10.93 22.15
C ASN A 233 1.52 -10.25 22.94
N ASP A 234 1.82 -9.57 24.04
CA ASP A 234 0.82 -8.87 24.87
C ASP A 234 0.54 -7.46 24.35
N HIS A 235 1.62 -6.67 24.12
CA HIS A 235 1.53 -5.28 23.68
C HIS A 235 1.81 -5.09 22.20
N PHE A 236 2.81 -5.81 21.68
CA PHE A 236 3.23 -5.73 20.29
C PHE A 236 3.37 -7.11 19.66
N LYS A 237 2.99 -7.18 18.38
CA LYS A 237 3.34 -8.26 17.46
C LYS A 237 4.06 -7.70 16.24
N ILE A 238 4.60 -8.60 15.42
CA ILE A 238 5.34 -8.27 14.20
C ILE A 238 4.55 -8.76 12.99
N SER A 239 4.56 -7.99 11.92
CA SER A 239 4.10 -8.38 10.60
C SER A 239 5.22 -8.22 9.61
N LEU A 240 5.25 -9.10 8.63
CA LEU A 240 6.24 -9.13 7.55
C LEU A 240 5.56 -9.01 6.20
N ASP A 241 6.11 -8.18 5.33
CA ASP A 241 5.94 -8.28 3.89
C ASP A 241 7.24 -8.78 3.29
N ALA A 242 7.24 -10.03 2.85
CA ALA A 242 8.42 -10.65 2.28
C ALA A 242 8.66 -10.25 0.82
N ALA A 243 7.60 -9.87 0.08
CA ALA A 243 7.64 -9.58 -1.35
C ALA A 243 8.43 -10.66 -2.14
N SER A 244 8.10 -11.93 -1.92
CA SER A 244 8.91 -13.09 -2.33
C SER A 244 9.12 -13.19 -3.85
N SER A 245 8.26 -12.55 -4.66
CA SER A 245 8.45 -12.47 -6.11
C SER A 245 9.70 -11.69 -6.51
N GLU A 246 10.20 -10.79 -5.66
CA GLU A 246 11.38 -9.97 -5.95
C GLU A 246 12.70 -10.78 -5.90
N PHE A 247 12.73 -11.84 -5.10
CA PHE A 247 13.89 -12.73 -5.00
C PHE A 247 13.65 -14.13 -5.56
N TYR A 248 12.54 -14.35 -6.32
CA TYR A 248 12.23 -15.59 -7.00
C TYR A 248 12.62 -15.54 -8.47
N SER A 249 13.52 -16.43 -8.91
CA SER A 249 13.91 -16.58 -10.30
C SER A 249 14.28 -18.05 -10.60
N ASP A 250 14.03 -18.49 -11.83
CA ASP A 250 14.41 -19.82 -12.33
C ASP A 250 13.95 -20.98 -11.44
N GLY A 251 12.76 -20.85 -10.84
CA GLY A 251 12.17 -21.90 -10.00
C GLY A 251 12.71 -21.95 -8.57
N LYS A 252 13.50 -20.96 -8.15
CA LYS A 252 14.12 -20.89 -6.82
C LYS A 252 14.01 -19.51 -6.19
N TYR A 253 14.13 -19.47 -4.87
CA TYR A 253 14.21 -18.25 -4.09
C TYR A 253 15.68 -17.95 -3.76
N ASN A 254 16.18 -16.83 -4.24
CA ASN A 254 17.55 -16.34 -3.94
C ASN A 254 17.47 -15.41 -2.73
N PHE A 255 17.63 -15.97 -1.54
CA PHE A 255 17.40 -15.30 -0.27
C PHE A 255 18.66 -15.34 0.59
N GLU A 256 19.12 -14.18 1.07
CA GLU A 256 20.35 -14.03 1.87
C GLU A 256 21.59 -14.74 1.27
N GLY A 257 21.75 -14.60 -0.05
CA GLY A 257 22.88 -15.16 -0.78
C GLY A 257 22.82 -16.67 -0.98
N ASN A 258 21.74 -17.34 -0.59
CA ASN A 258 21.50 -18.76 -0.81
C ASN A 258 20.33 -18.98 -1.77
N SER A 259 20.28 -20.18 -2.38
CA SER A 259 19.22 -20.57 -3.31
C SER A 259 18.37 -21.66 -2.67
N TYR A 260 17.08 -21.38 -2.46
CA TYR A 260 16.12 -22.24 -1.79
C TYR A 260 15.09 -22.79 -2.76
N SER A 261 14.67 -24.04 -2.58
CA SER A 261 13.41 -24.56 -3.14
C SER A 261 12.20 -23.95 -2.42
N THR A 262 11.01 -24.21 -2.93
CA THR A 262 9.77 -23.76 -2.26
C THR A 262 9.62 -24.37 -0.87
N GLU A 263 9.94 -25.65 -0.70
CA GLU A 263 9.85 -26.35 0.60
C GLU A 263 10.87 -25.81 1.60
N GLU A 264 12.08 -25.51 1.14
CA GLU A 264 13.11 -24.91 1.99
C GLU A 264 12.72 -23.49 2.42
N MET A 265 12.16 -22.67 1.51
CA MET A 265 11.70 -21.33 1.85
C MET A 265 10.50 -21.36 2.80
N ILE A 266 9.56 -22.30 2.65
CA ILE A 266 8.49 -22.55 3.63
C ILE A 266 9.08 -22.84 5.01
N SER A 267 10.13 -23.68 5.08
CA SER A 267 10.79 -23.98 6.35
C SER A 267 11.43 -22.75 7.01
N VAL A 268 11.95 -21.81 6.21
CA VAL A 268 12.45 -20.51 6.73
C VAL A 268 11.29 -19.73 7.37
N TYR A 269 10.13 -19.61 6.70
CA TYR A 269 8.97 -18.91 7.24
C TYR A 269 8.40 -19.60 8.49
N GLU A 270 8.31 -20.92 8.51
CA GLU A 270 7.89 -21.68 9.69
C GLU A 270 8.80 -21.40 10.90
N ASN A 271 10.12 -21.39 10.68
CA ASN A 271 11.08 -21.07 11.73
C ASN A 271 10.90 -19.65 12.28
N ILE A 272 10.68 -18.66 11.41
CA ILE A 272 10.40 -17.27 11.82
C ILE A 272 9.11 -17.22 12.65
N CYS A 273 8.02 -17.80 12.16
CA CYS A 273 6.72 -17.79 12.85
C CYS A 273 6.76 -18.51 14.21
N LYS A 274 7.61 -19.53 14.34
CA LYS A 274 7.78 -20.31 15.59
C LYS A 274 8.57 -19.54 16.66
N ASN A 275 9.58 -18.76 16.25
CA ASN A 275 10.55 -18.16 17.18
C ASN A 275 10.27 -16.68 17.47
N TYR A 276 9.47 -15.99 16.65
CA TYR A 276 9.16 -14.58 16.79
C TYR A 276 7.66 -14.34 16.92
N PRO A 277 7.22 -13.21 17.48
CA PRO A 277 5.81 -12.90 17.68
C PRO A 277 5.12 -12.44 16.37
N ILE A 278 5.23 -13.25 15.34
CA ILE A 278 4.63 -12.96 14.04
C ILE A 278 3.11 -13.17 14.10
N CYS A 279 2.34 -12.19 13.63
CA CYS A 279 0.88 -12.29 13.51
C CYS A 279 0.36 -12.19 12.08
N LEU A 280 1.18 -11.69 11.17
CA LEU A 280 0.87 -11.62 9.75
C LEU A 280 2.16 -11.84 8.96
N LEU A 281 2.11 -12.74 8.02
CA LEU A 281 3.16 -12.96 7.02
C LEU A 281 2.51 -12.83 5.64
N TYR A 282 2.85 -11.77 4.93
CA TYR A 282 2.44 -11.54 3.57
C TYR A 282 3.58 -11.98 2.64
N THR A 283 3.27 -12.92 1.76
CA THR A 283 4.19 -13.36 0.71
C THR A 283 3.55 -13.05 -0.63
N SER A 284 4.29 -12.47 -1.54
CA SER A 284 3.77 -12.16 -2.87
C SER A 284 4.05 -13.33 -3.85
N PRO A 285 3.13 -13.69 -4.76
CA PRO A 285 1.76 -13.21 -4.84
C PRO A 285 0.89 -13.77 -3.71
N SER A 286 0.00 -12.95 -3.16
CA SER A 286 -0.97 -13.43 -2.18
C SER A 286 -2.12 -14.17 -2.87
N PRO A 287 -2.88 -15.00 -2.15
CA PRO A 287 -4.13 -15.57 -2.66
C PRO A 287 -5.15 -14.51 -3.12
N ARG A 288 -5.07 -13.28 -2.61
CA ARG A 288 -5.89 -12.16 -3.11
C ARG A 288 -5.50 -11.76 -4.53
N ASP A 289 -4.24 -11.86 -4.89
CA ASP A 289 -3.74 -11.54 -6.23
C ASP A 289 -4.12 -12.63 -7.24
N LEU A 290 -4.42 -13.84 -6.76
CA LEU A 290 -4.85 -15.00 -7.54
C LEU A 290 -6.37 -15.15 -7.64
N SER A 291 -7.14 -14.48 -6.77
CA SER A 291 -8.61 -14.64 -6.66
C SER A 291 -9.39 -13.73 -7.60
N THR A 292 -8.77 -13.16 -8.60
CA THR A 292 -9.43 -12.40 -9.68
C THR A 292 -9.78 -13.28 -10.89
N SER A 293 -9.84 -14.58 -10.70
CA SER A 293 -10.37 -15.50 -11.72
C SER A 293 -11.82 -15.86 -11.42
#